data_2e7ecda567021946d66fc0dd93633bfa
#
_entry.id   2e7ecda567021946d66fc0dd93633bfa
#
_cell.length_a   1.000
_cell.length_b   1.000
_cell.length_c   1.000
_cell.angle_alpha   90.00
_cell.angle_beta   90.00
_cell.angle_gamma   90.00
#
_symmetry.space_group_name_H-M   'P 1'
#
loop_
_entity.id
_entity.type
_entity.pdbx_description
1 polymer ?
#
loop_
_entity_poly.entity_id
_entity_poly.type
_entity_poly.pdbx_seq_one_letter_code
_entity_poly.pdbx_strand_id
1 'polypeptide(L)'
;MGLNDNLDFMGRQLHVQTENTRSPGMCIVTQVFSNGRVVFSTKSEYPPGVCESQEFSQIQALMRAQHFRVIEKIRDKKAQILGSD
;
A
#
# COMPACT_ATOMS: atom_id res chain seq x y z
N MET A 1 2.85 -11.12 7.76
CA MET A 1 3.23 -9.78 8.26
C MET A 1 2.70 -8.70 7.33
N GLY A 2 2.11 -7.68 7.90
CA GLY A 2 1.52 -6.61 7.11
C GLY A 2 1.90 -5.24 7.64
N LEU A 3 1.68 -4.22 6.83
CA LEU A 3 1.86 -2.82 7.22
C LEU A 3 0.50 -2.17 7.25
N ASN A 4 0.26 -1.36 8.28
CA ASN A 4 -1.02 -0.69 8.46
C ASN A 4 -0.80 0.73 8.92
N ASP A 5 -1.49 1.67 8.30
CA ASP A 5 -1.44 3.07 8.68
C ASP A 5 -2.81 3.70 8.53
N ASN A 6 -3.10 4.65 9.39
CA ASN A 6 -4.31 5.45 9.29
C ASN A 6 -3.93 6.85 8.86
N LEU A 7 -4.69 7.41 7.95
CA LEU A 7 -4.45 8.75 7.43
C LEU A 7 -5.72 9.56 7.50
N ASP A 8 -5.57 10.85 7.75
CA ASP A 8 -6.69 11.77 7.63
C ASP A 8 -6.70 12.35 6.21
N PHE A 9 -7.83 12.23 5.54
CA PHE A 9 -8.02 12.79 4.20
C PHE A 9 -9.24 13.68 4.22
N MET A 10 -9.01 14.96 4.48
CA MET A 10 -10.07 15.97 4.45
C MET A 10 -11.25 15.62 5.37
N GLY A 11 -10.94 15.22 6.58
CA GLY A 11 -11.94 14.87 7.58
C GLY A 11 -12.38 13.41 7.54
N ARG A 12 -11.91 12.65 6.57
CA ARG A 12 -12.18 11.22 6.48
C ARG A 12 -10.97 10.44 6.92
N GLN A 13 -11.20 9.34 7.58
CA GLN A 13 -10.12 8.47 7.98
C GLN A 13 -9.95 7.36 6.95
N LEU A 14 -8.74 7.28 6.41
CA LEU A 14 -8.39 6.21 5.47
C LEU A 14 -7.45 5.24 6.16
N HIS A 15 -7.64 3.97 5.90
CA HIS A 15 -6.79 2.92 6.41
C HIS A 15 -6.03 2.30 5.24
N VAL A 16 -4.69 2.35 5.30
CA VAL A 16 -3.83 1.79 4.26
C VAL A 16 -3.23 0.51 4.81
N GLN A 17 -3.42 -0.58 4.08
CA GLN A 17 -2.96 -1.89 4.49
C GLN A 17 -2.18 -2.54 3.36
N THR A 18 -0.99 -3.04 3.67
CA THR A 18 -0.15 -3.74 2.70
C THR A 18 0.17 -5.12 3.24
N GLU A 19 -0.02 -6.12 2.40
CA GLU A 19 0.26 -7.51 2.75
C GLU A 19 0.92 -8.21 1.57
N ASN A 20 1.68 -9.26 1.87
CA ASN A 20 2.16 -10.13 0.82
C ASN A 20 1.28 -11.38 0.80
N THR A 21 0.95 -11.84 -0.39
CA THR A 21 0.12 -13.02 -0.57
C THR A 21 0.90 -14.10 -1.32
N ARG A 22 0.54 -15.35 -1.05
CA ARG A 22 1.18 -16.49 -1.72
C ARG A 22 0.30 -17.11 -2.77
N SER A 23 -0.96 -16.82 -2.75
CA SER A 23 -1.91 -17.43 -3.66
C SER A 23 -2.83 -16.37 -4.26
N PRO A 24 -3.04 -16.41 -5.58
CA PRO A 24 -2.58 -17.42 -6.55
C PRO A 24 -1.13 -17.26 -7.00
N GLY A 25 -0.42 -16.25 -6.52
CA GLY A 25 0.98 -16.07 -6.82
C GLY A 25 1.57 -15.18 -5.77
N MET A 26 2.88 -15.02 -5.77
CA MET A 26 3.54 -14.15 -4.80
C MET A 26 3.40 -12.72 -5.23
N CYS A 27 2.60 -11.96 -4.49
CA CYS A 27 2.38 -10.56 -4.77
C CYS A 27 2.29 -9.75 -3.52
N ILE A 28 2.49 -8.45 -3.68
CA ILE A 28 2.32 -7.46 -2.63
C ILE A 28 1.06 -6.68 -2.96
N VAL A 29 0.11 -6.67 -2.05
CA VAL A 29 -1.18 -6.02 -2.24
C VAL A 29 -1.30 -4.89 -1.23
N THR A 30 -1.61 -3.70 -1.73
CA THR A 30 -1.92 -2.55 -0.88
C THR A 30 -3.35 -2.14 -1.14
N GLN A 31 -4.12 -2.04 -0.08
CA GLN A 31 -5.53 -1.64 -0.15
C GLN A 31 -5.75 -0.43 0.73
N VAL A 32 -6.61 0.46 0.26
CA VAL A 32 -7.02 1.64 1.03
C VAL A 32 -8.50 1.50 1.32
N PHE A 33 -8.85 1.62 2.58
CA PHE A 33 -10.23 1.48 3.05
C PHE A 33 -10.76 2.82 3.54
N SER A 34 -12.02 3.06 3.27
CA SER A 34 -12.75 4.19 3.83
C SER A 34 -14.07 3.65 4.34
N ASN A 35 -14.33 3.80 5.65
CA ASN A 35 -15.54 3.28 6.29
C ASN A 35 -15.75 1.78 6.02
N GLY A 36 -14.66 1.02 6.08
CA GLY A 36 -14.72 -0.42 5.87
C GLY A 36 -14.83 -0.86 4.43
N ARG A 37 -14.79 0.07 3.48
CA ARG A 37 -14.87 -0.24 2.05
C ARG A 37 -13.53 -0.01 1.39
N VAL A 38 -13.18 -0.89 0.46
CA VAL A 38 -11.97 -0.70 -0.34
C VAL A 38 -12.25 0.40 -1.37
N VAL A 39 -11.49 1.49 -1.29
CA VAL A 39 -11.62 2.60 -2.24
C VAL A 39 -10.48 2.64 -3.23
N PHE A 40 -9.41 1.90 -2.97
CA PHE A 40 -8.27 1.80 -3.86
C PHE A 40 -7.52 0.51 -3.57
N SER A 41 -7.00 -0.12 -4.61
CA SER A 41 -6.22 -1.35 -4.45
C SER A 41 -5.16 -1.39 -5.54
N THR A 42 -3.96 -1.81 -5.16
CA THR A 42 -2.88 -2.01 -6.13
C THR A 42 -2.13 -3.28 -5.76
N LYS A 43 -1.59 -3.93 -6.76
CA LYS A 43 -0.90 -5.20 -6.59
C LYS A 43 0.38 -5.20 -7.42
N SER A 44 1.45 -5.70 -6.83
CA SER A 44 2.72 -5.87 -7.52
C SER A 44 3.19 -7.30 -7.38
N GLU A 45 3.71 -7.86 -8.45
CA GLU A 45 4.30 -9.18 -8.40
C GLU A 45 5.73 -9.08 -7.87
N TYR A 46 6.22 -10.16 -7.28
CA TYR A 46 7.62 -10.21 -6.85
C TYR A 46 8.51 -10.13 -8.09
N PRO A 47 9.65 -9.43 -7.98
CA PRO A 47 10.62 -9.42 -9.08
C PRO A 47 11.14 -10.84 -9.34
N PRO A 48 11.52 -11.14 -10.59
CA PRO A 48 12.11 -12.44 -10.90
C PRO A 48 13.33 -12.71 -10.04
N GLY A 49 13.46 -13.93 -9.56
CA GLY A 49 14.60 -14.33 -8.74
C GLY A 49 14.44 -14.10 -7.26
N VAL A 50 13.40 -13.39 -6.83
CA VAL A 50 13.15 -13.20 -5.40
C VAL A 50 12.47 -14.46 -4.87
N CYS A 51 13.08 -15.07 -3.87
CA CYS A 51 12.56 -16.24 -3.22
C CYS A 51 12.15 -15.88 -1.81
N GLU A 52 10.92 -16.17 -1.44
CA GLU A 52 10.37 -15.79 -0.16
C GLU A 52 11.22 -16.26 1.02
N SER A 53 11.72 -17.46 0.95
CA SER A 53 12.49 -18.05 2.05
C SER A 53 13.88 -17.42 2.21
N GLN A 54 14.42 -16.85 1.13
CA GLN A 54 15.77 -16.30 1.16
C GLN A 54 15.81 -14.79 1.16
N GLU A 55 14.72 -14.15 0.77
CA GLU A 55 14.71 -12.72 0.50
C GLU A 55 13.68 -11.98 1.34
N PHE A 56 13.52 -12.42 2.58
CA PHE A 56 12.53 -11.83 3.48
C PHE A 56 12.72 -10.33 3.64
N SER A 57 13.97 -9.90 3.79
CA SER A 57 14.26 -8.46 3.95
C SER A 57 13.96 -7.68 2.68
N GLN A 58 14.19 -8.28 1.51
CA GLN A 58 13.84 -7.65 0.24
C GLN A 58 12.34 -7.52 0.08
N ILE A 59 11.60 -8.55 0.47
CA ILE A 59 10.15 -8.53 0.40
C ILE A 59 9.62 -7.44 1.32
N GLN A 60 10.16 -7.31 2.52
CA GLN A 60 9.77 -6.23 3.42
C GLN A 60 10.06 -4.86 2.84
N ALA A 61 11.21 -4.70 2.21
CA ALA A 61 11.58 -3.43 1.58
C ALA A 61 10.62 -3.09 0.45
N LEU A 62 10.24 -4.09 -0.35
CA LEU A 62 9.27 -3.89 -1.43
C LEU A 62 7.90 -3.52 -0.88
N MET A 63 7.48 -4.17 0.20
CA MET A 63 6.21 -3.85 0.85
C MET A 63 6.19 -2.43 1.36
N ARG A 64 7.26 -2.00 2.01
CA ARG A 64 7.38 -0.63 2.52
C ARG A 64 7.36 0.37 1.38
N ALA A 65 8.10 0.09 0.32
CA ALA A 65 8.16 0.99 -0.83
C ALA A 65 6.78 1.18 -1.44
N GLN A 66 6.05 0.09 -1.63
CA GLN A 66 4.70 0.16 -2.19
C GLN A 66 3.73 0.86 -1.24
N HIS A 67 3.80 0.52 0.04
CA HIS A 67 2.94 1.09 1.08
C HIS A 67 3.10 2.62 1.13
N PHE A 68 4.34 3.08 1.22
CA PHE A 68 4.59 4.52 1.31
C PHE A 68 4.32 5.23 0.00
N ARG A 69 4.47 4.56 -1.13
CA ARG A 69 4.11 5.15 -2.42
C ARG A 69 2.61 5.43 -2.48
N VAL A 70 1.80 4.53 -1.96
CA VAL A 70 0.36 4.73 -1.91
C VAL A 70 0.01 5.88 -0.96
N ILE A 71 0.67 5.93 0.21
CA ILE A 71 0.47 7.01 1.16
C ILE A 71 0.83 8.36 0.53
N GLU A 72 1.94 8.41 -0.20
CA GLU A 72 2.34 9.64 -0.88
C GLU A 72 1.33 10.07 -1.93
N LYS A 73 0.77 9.12 -2.67
CA LYS A 73 -0.26 9.44 -3.65
C LYS A 73 -1.48 10.06 -2.99
N ILE A 74 -1.86 9.55 -1.83
CA ILE A 74 -2.99 10.10 -1.08
C ILE A 74 -2.68 11.52 -0.63
N ARG A 75 -1.47 11.74 -0.10
CA ARG A 75 -1.04 13.05 0.35
C ARG A 75 -0.95 14.04 -0.81
N ASP A 76 -0.43 13.60 -1.95
CA ASP A 76 -0.33 14.44 -3.14
C ASP A 76 -1.71 14.83 -3.63
N LYS A 77 -2.65 13.90 -3.63
CA LYS A 77 -4.02 14.18 -4.02
C LYS A 77 -4.64 15.22 -3.09
N LYS A 78 -4.43 15.06 -1.80
CA LYS A 78 -4.92 16.03 -0.81
C LYS A 78 -4.32 17.40 -1.05
N ALA A 79 -3.01 17.47 -1.29
CA ALA A 79 -2.33 18.72 -1.54
C ALA A 79 -2.86 19.39 -2.81
N GLN A 80 -3.12 18.61 -3.87
CA GLN A 80 -3.68 19.13 -5.10
C GLN A 80 -5.05 19.75 -4.87
N ILE A 81 -5.89 19.07 -4.10
CA ILE A 81 -7.24 19.55 -3.81
C ILE A 81 -7.18 20.82 -2.97
N LEU A 82 -6.36 20.82 -1.92
CA LEU A 82 -6.25 21.97 -1.01
C LEU A 82 -5.49 23.13 -1.62
N GLY A 83 -4.54 22.85 -2.52
CA GLY A 83 -3.76 23.90 -3.16
C GLY A 83 -4.39 24.42 -4.44
N SER A 84 -5.53 23.91 -4.83
CA SER A 84 -6.22 24.30 -6.02
C SER A 84 -7.13 25.51 -5.72
N ASP A 85 -6.89 26.59 -6.36
CA ASP A 85 -7.68 27.79 -6.15
C ASP A 85 -8.82 27.92 -7.16
#